data_29ba165f5873fd42c2f66df2e1c34ee8
#
_entry.id   29ba165f5873fd42c2f66df2e1c34ee8
#
_cell.length_a   1.000
_cell.length_b   1.000
_cell.length_c   1.000
_cell.angle_alpha   90.00
_cell.angle_beta   90.00
_cell.angle_gamma   90.00
#
_symmetry.space_group_name_H-M   'P 1'
#
loop_
_entity.id
_entity.type
_entity.pdbx_description
1 polymer ?
#
loop_
_entity_poly.entity_id
_entity_poly.type
_entity_poly.pdbx_seq_one_letter_code
_entity_poly.pdbx_strand_id
1 'polypeptide(L)'
;EAYRTFKSGTVHVNYQDPYLSRAAYRYASEDVLKDVPDYILHRLKETTNRKAAFINVATSFPDLMQGVDQKRATMARKAMTPKTRPYQDKILRTLKWSVVPYPSFEWSKKVYPEYDAGDGLMQFFEDLIRIMRLDEENPLDAFTKHLNYLEKIRRTLNDFHFKTLIYKGGGTDLTVDLPDAHRWVSGAQKRGKDVFLPNIPTEELFTVPEKNGVNGTLVVTKPMSVRGTIINPFTLTFK
;
A
#
# COMPACT_ATOMS: atom_id res chain seq x y z
N GLU A 1 -1.50 18.22 18.73
CA GLU A 1 -0.68 17.09 19.18
C GLU A 1 0.62 17.00 18.36
N ALA A 2 0.59 16.86 17.02
CA ALA A 2 1.79 16.78 16.18
C ALA A 2 2.76 17.96 16.38
N TYR A 3 2.26 19.18 16.51
CA TYR A 3 3.10 20.37 16.81
C TYR A 3 3.80 20.27 18.16
N ARG A 4 3.12 19.69 19.18
CA ARG A 4 3.67 19.52 20.52
C ARG A 4 4.75 18.43 20.54
N THR A 5 4.43 17.28 19.96
CA THR A 5 5.26 16.05 20.07
C THR A 5 6.52 16.16 19.19
N PHE A 6 6.38 16.69 17.98
CA PHE A 6 7.46 16.66 16.99
C PHE A 6 8.12 18.04 16.79
N LYS A 7 7.68 19.08 17.48
CA LYS A 7 8.12 20.45 17.28
C LYS A 7 8.08 20.84 15.79
N SER A 8 7.04 20.37 15.10
CA SER A 8 6.87 20.58 13.66
C SER A 8 6.64 22.06 13.37
N GLY A 9 7.28 22.57 12.32
CA GLY A 9 7.07 23.95 11.88
C GLY A 9 5.73 24.15 11.19
N THR A 10 5.26 23.19 10.38
CA THR A 10 4.01 23.31 9.63
C THR A 10 3.42 21.93 9.35
N VAL A 11 2.10 21.82 9.50
CA VAL A 11 1.32 20.62 9.12
C VAL A 11 0.41 21.00 7.97
N HIS A 12 0.55 20.29 6.84
CA HIS A 12 -0.34 20.42 5.69
C HIS A 12 -1.23 19.18 5.61
N VAL A 13 -2.54 19.39 5.57
CA VAL A 13 -3.51 18.31 5.36
C VAL A 13 -3.90 18.31 3.89
N ASN A 14 -3.79 17.15 3.25
CA ASN A 14 -4.23 16.91 1.89
C ASN A 14 -5.33 15.85 1.91
N TYR A 15 -6.54 16.27 1.62
CA TYR A 15 -7.69 15.37 1.52
C TYR A 15 -8.00 15.06 0.07
N GLN A 16 -8.24 13.79 -0.24
CA GLN A 16 -8.69 13.32 -1.54
C GLN A 16 -10.01 12.57 -1.38
N ASP A 17 -11.04 13.07 -2.04
CA ASP A 17 -12.33 12.41 -2.08
C ASP A 17 -12.35 11.39 -3.24
N PRO A 18 -12.46 10.09 -2.96
CA PRO A 18 -12.48 9.06 -4.00
C PRO A 18 -13.76 9.09 -4.83
N TYR A 19 -14.89 9.61 -4.30
CA TYR A 19 -16.14 9.76 -5.03
C TYR A 19 -16.04 10.83 -6.12
N LEU A 20 -15.29 11.91 -5.89
CA LEU A 20 -15.01 12.90 -6.92
C LEU A 20 -14.21 12.29 -8.07
N SER A 21 -13.23 11.45 -7.76
CA SER A 21 -12.48 10.73 -8.79
C SER A 21 -13.38 9.81 -9.61
N ARG A 22 -14.27 9.07 -8.94
CA ARG A 22 -15.27 8.23 -9.61
C ARG A 22 -16.19 9.04 -10.51
N ALA A 23 -16.70 10.17 -10.02
CA ALA A 23 -17.58 11.06 -10.80
C ALA A 23 -16.84 11.61 -12.04
N ALA A 24 -15.59 12.03 -11.91
CA ALA A 24 -14.78 12.47 -13.04
C ALA A 24 -14.63 11.37 -14.09
N TYR A 25 -14.29 10.14 -13.70
CA TYR A 25 -14.18 9.03 -14.63
C TYR A 25 -15.48 8.69 -15.34
N ARG A 26 -16.65 8.94 -14.72
CA ARG A 26 -17.96 8.67 -15.33
C ARG A 26 -18.43 9.79 -16.26
N TYR A 27 -18.21 11.04 -15.90
CA TYR A 27 -18.93 12.17 -16.48
C TYR A 27 -18.05 13.23 -17.14
N ALA A 28 -16.78 13.37 -16.75
CA ALA A 28 -15.91 14.38 -17.35
C ALA A 28 -15.60 14.10 -18.82
N SER A 29 -15.32 15.14 -19.61
CA SER A 29 -14.82 14.99 -20.97
C SER A 29 -13.44 14.33 -20.98
N GLU A 30 -13.03 13.78 -22.12
CA GLU A 30 -11.69 13.18 -22.24
C GLU A 30 -10.58 14.20 -22.04
N ASP A 31 -10.79 15.45 -22.47
CA ASP A 31 -9.80 16.52 -22.30
C ASP A 31 -9.57 16.82 -20.82
N VAL A 32 -10.64 16.88 -20.02
CA VAL A 32 -10.54 17.04 -18.56
C VAL A 32 -9.83 15.85 -17.92
N LEU A 33 -10.08 14.62 -18.40
CA LEU A 33 -9.39 13.43 -17.87
C LEU A 33 -7.90 13.39 -18.23
N LYS A 34 -7.52 14.01 -19.34
CA LYS A 34 -6.12 14.10 -19.78
C LYS A 34 -5.39 15.31 -19.21
N ASP A 35 -6.13 16.26 -18.69
CA ASP A 35 -5.53 17.45 -18.05
C ASP A 35 -4.87 17.09 -16.71
N VAL A 36 -3.70 17.65 -16.49
CA VAL A 36 -2.96 17.54 -15.23
C VAL A 36 -2.69 18.94 -14.73
N PRO A 37 -3.52 19.46 -13.82
CA PRO A 37 -3.43 20.83 -13.36
C PRO A 37 -2.05 21.18 -12.79
N ASP A 38 -1.52 22.34 -13.15
CA ASP A 38 -0.19 22.80 -12.73
C ASP A 38 0.00 22.85 -11.22
N TYR A 39 -1.05 23.13 -10.46
CA TYR A 39 -0.97 23.15 -8.99
C TYR A 39 -0.55 21.77 -8.40
N ILE A 40 -0.93 20.67 -9.04
CA ILE A 40 -0.52 19.32 -8.61
C ILE A 40 0.99 19.17 -8.76
N LEU A 41 1.53 19.56 -9.91
CA LEU A 41 2.95 19.47 -10.20
C LEU A 41 3.77 20.43 -9.33
N HIS A 42 3.27 21.65 -9.15
CA HIS A 42 3.88 22.64 -8.27
C HIS A 42 3.96 22.12 -6.83
N ARG A 43 2.87 21.59 -6.29
CA ARG A 43 2.85 21.00 -4.95
C ARG A 43 3.84 19.84 -4.80
N LEU A 44 3.89 18.92 -5.77
CA LEU A 44 4.85 17.82 -5.75
C LEU A 44 6.30 18.32 -5.78
N LYS A 45 6.60 19.32 -6.60
CA LYS A 45 7.91 19.96 -6.67
C LYS A 45 8.30 20.62 -5.34
N GLU A 46 7.41 21.42 -4.77
CA GLU A 46 7.61 22.01 -3.44
C GLU A 46 7.89 20.96 -2.38
N THR A 47 7.10 19.91 -2.37
CA THR A 47 7.24 18.79 -1.45
C THR A 47 8.62 18.14 -1.53
N THR A 48 9.14 17.92 -2.75
CA THR A 48 10.47 17.30 -2.93
C THR A 48 11.62 18.19 -2.47
N ASN A 49 11.40 19.50 -2.38
CA ASN A 49 12.43 20.47 -1.98
C ASN A 49 12.45 20.71 -0.46
N ARG A 50 11.41 20.28 0.25
CA ARG A 50 11.30 20.44 1.70
C ARG A 50 11.78 19.19 2.43
N LYS A 51 12.32 19.37 3.63
CA LYS A 51 12.59 18.25 4.56
C LYS A 51 11.27 17.87 5.25
N ALA A 52 10.38 17.25 4.50
CA ALA A 52 9.06 16.84 4.98
C ALA A 52 9.04 15.37 5.39
N ALA A 53 8.04 15.00 6.19
CA ALA A 53 7.63 13.63 6.41
C ALA A 53 6.15 13.51 6.05
N PHE A 54 5.72 12.34 5.58
CA PHE A 54 4.35 12.09 5.18
C PHE A 54 3.72 11.03 6.07
N ILE A 55 2.49 11.29 6.49
CA ILE A 55 1.61 10.26 7.03
C ILE A 55 0.42 10.17 6.08
N ASN A 56 0.27 9.02 5.46
CA ASN A 56 -0.89 8.72 4.62
C ASN A 56 -1.88 7.89 5.42
N VAL A 57 -2.99 8.50 5.82
CA VAL A 57 -4.11 7.78 6.42
C VAL A 57 -4.92 7.17 5.28
N ALA A 58 -4.74 5.87 5.09
CA ALA A 58 -5.32 5.13 3.98
C ALA A 58 -6.64 4.47 4.39
N THR A 59 -7.68 4.72 3.63
CA THR A 59 -8.94 3.97 3.73
C THR A 59 -9.23 3.30 2.39
N SER A 60 -9.99 2.22 2.42
CA SER A 60 -10.36 1.47 1.22
C SER A 60 -11.83 1.62 0.91
N PHE A 61 -12.14 1.71 -0.37
CA PHE A 61 -13.48 1.63 -0.94
C PHE A 61 -13.46 0.49 -1.97
N PRO A 62 -13.63 -0.76 -1.54
CA PRO A 62 -13.23 -1.94 -2.32
C PRO A 62 -13.88 -2.08 -3.69
N ASP A 63 -15.11 -1.57 -3.85
CA ASP A 63 -15.90 -1.65 -5.09
C ASP A 63 -16.29 -0.29 -5.67
N LEU A 64 -15.69 0.79 -5.21
CA LEU A 64 -16.03 2.16 -5.62
C LEU A 64 -15.98 2.36 -7.14
N MET A 65 -15.05 1.70 -7.82
CA MET A 65 -14.89 1.82 -9.27
C MET A 65 -15.69 0.79 -10.07
N GLN A 66 -16.52 0.01 -9.40
CA GLN A 66 -17.41 -0.92 -10.10
C GLN A 66 -18.38 -0.17 -11.02
N GLY A 67 -18.49 -0.63 -12.27
CA GLY A 67 -19.31 0.04 -13.30
C GLY A 67 -18.70 1.32 -13.89
N VAL A 68 -17.46 1.65 -13.54
CA VAL A 68 -16.69 2.70 -14.21
C VAL A 68 -15.96 2.11 -15.41
N ASP A 69 -16.01 2.80 -16.56
CA ASP A 69 -15.23 2.40 -17.73
C ASP A 69 -13.73 2.48 -17.42
N GLN A 70 -13.10 1.32 -17.37
CA GLN A 70 -11.67 1.19 -17.07
C GLN A 70 -10.76 1.84 -18.12
N LYS A 71 -11.25 2.04 -19.34
CA LYS A 71 -10.51 2.76 -20.39
C LYS A 71 -10.35 4.23 -19.99
N ARG A 72 -11.40 4.85 -19.45
CA ARG A 72 -11.41 6.25 -18.99
C ARG A 72 -10.47 6.45 -17.79
N ALA A 73 -10.56 5.57 -16.78
CA ALA A 73 -9.65 5.60 -15.64
C ALA A 73 -8.18 5.38 -16.06
N THR A 74 -7.95 4.52 -17.06
CA THR A 74 -6.63 4.27 -17.62
C THR A 74 -6.10 5.47 -18.40
N MET A 75 -6.96 6.16 -19.14
CA MET A 75 -6.63 7.39 -19.88
C MET A 75 -6.13 8.49 -18.91
N ALA A 76 -6.89 8.78 -17.87
CA ALA A 76 -6.50 9.76 -16.85
C ALA A 76 -5.15 9.39 -16.21
N ARG A 77 -4.96 8.13 -15.85
CA ARG A 77 -3.71 7.65 -15.26
C ARG A 77 -2.53 7.75 -16.22
N LYS A 78 -2.72 7.40 -17.51
CA LYS A 78 -1.67 7.53 -18.53
C LYS A 78 -1.26 8.99 -18.76
N ALA A 79 -2.15 9.94 -18.59
CA ALA A 79 -1.84 11.37 -18.69
C ALA A 79 -1.09 11.86 -17.44
N MET A 80 -1.52 11.47 -16.25
CA MET A 80 -0.97 11.94 -14.97
C MET A 80 0.37 11.29 -14.61
N THR A 81 0.49 9.96 -14.78
CA THR A 81 1.65 9.21 -14.27
C THR A 81 2.98 9.71 -14.80
N PRO A 82 3.18 9.97 -16.11
CA PRO A 82 4.48 10.44 -16.61
C PRO A 82 4.91 11.78 -16.00
N LYS A 83 3.95 12.67 -15.72
CA LYS A 83 4.18 14.00 -15.17
C LYS A 83 4.47 13.97 -13.66
N THR A 84 3.83 13.07 -12.91
CA THR A 84 3.92 13.02 -11.44
C THR A 84 4.97 12.05 -10.94
N ARG A 85 5.24 10.95 -11.66
CA ARG A 85 6.15 9.88 -11.24
C ARG A 85 7.56 10.35 -10.87
N PRO A 86 8.22 11.25 -11.60
CA PRO A 86 9.56 11.70 -11.21
C PRO A 86 9.62 12.32 -9.81
N TYR A 87 8.57 13.05 -9.43
CA TYR A 87 8.45 13.64 -8.09
C TYR A 87 8.10 12.58 -7.04
N GLN A 88 7.18 11.68 -7.35
CA GLN A 88 6.81 10.59 -6.45
C GLN A 88 7.99 9.67 -6.15
N ASP A 89 8.75 9.28 -7.17
CA ASP A 89 9.97 8.47 -7.01
C ASP A 89 11.01 9.21 -6.15
N LYS A 90 11.18 10.53 -6.34
CA LYS A 90 12.06 11.33 -5.50
C LYS A 90 11.57 11.37 -4.05
N ILE A 91 10.27 11.60 -3.82
CA ILE A 91 9.64 11.57 -2.48
C ILE A 91 9.93 10.22 -1.79
N LEU A 92 9.61 9.12 -2.46
CA LEU A 92 9.79 7.78 -1.90
C LEU A 92 11.25 7.44 -1.58
N ARG A 93 12.21 7.98 -2.35
CA ARG A 93 13.65 7.73 -2.14
C ARG A 93 14.28 8.64 -1.10
N THR A 94 13.79 9.88 -0.93
CA THR A 94 14.48 10.89 -0.14
C THR A 94 13.78 11.29 1.13
N LEU A 95 12.46 11.14 1.20
CA LEU A 95 11.66 11.56 2.35
C LEU A 95 11.23 10.37 3.21
N LYS A 96 10.84 10.66 4.44
CA LYS A 96 10.24 9.68 5.34
C LYS A 96 8.73 9.68 5.13
N TRP A 97 8.13 8.52 5.12
CA TRP A 97 6.69 8.37 4.96
C TRP A 97 6.17 7.15 5.71
N SER A 98 4.92 7.19 6.07
CA SER A 98 4.22 6.07 6.66
C SER A 98 2.80 6.00 6.13
N VAL A 99 2.31 4.80 5.89
CA VAL A 99 0.91 4.53 5.58
C VAL A 99 0.29 3.85 6.78
N VAL A 100 -0.84 4.37 7.24
CA VAL A 100 -1.64 3.79 8.32
C VAL A 100 -3.06 3.56 7.83
N PRO A 101 -3.69 2.41 8.10
CA PRO A 101 -5.05 2.16 7.71
C PRO A 101 -6.02 2.91 8.63
N TYR A 102 -7.17 3.28 8.06
CA TYR A 102 -8.33 3.74 8.80
C TYR A 102 -9.58 3.10 8.17
N PRO A 103 -10.49 2.52 8.95
CA PRO A 103 -11.65 1.84 8.39
C PRO A 103 -12.65 2.81 7.76
N SER A 104 -13.31 2.39 6.68
CA SER A 104 -14.53 3.01 6.16
C SER A 104 -15.71 2.07 6.33
N PHE A 105 -16.91 2.60 6.26
CA PHE A 105 -18.14 1.79 6.25
C PHE A 105 -18.14 0.78 5.09
N GLU A 106 -17.73 1.22 3.92
CA GLU A 106 -17.69 0.38 2.72
C GLU A 106 -16.68 -0.76 2.86
N TRP A 107 -15.55 -0.50 3.52
CA TRP A 107 -14.56 -1.53 3.77
C TRP A 107 -15.02 -2.49 4.87
N SER A 108 -15.50 -1.97 6.01
CA SER A 108 -15.99 -2.79 7.11
C SER A 108 -17.12 -3.72 6.67
N LYS A 109 -18.05 -3.23 5.85
CA LYS A 109 -19.15 -4.03 5.30
C LYS A 109 -18.68 -5.20 4.40
N LYS A 110 -17.50 -5.10 3.82
CA LYS A 110 -16.89 -6.22 3.07
C LYS A 110 -16.17 -7.22 3.96
N VAL A 111 -15.64 -6.74 5.09
CA VAL A 111 -14.94 -7.60 6.06
C VAL A 111 -15.94 -8.31 6.97
N TYR A 112 -16.98 -7.59 7.39
CA TYR A 112 -18.02 -8.03 8.31
C TYR A 112 -19.42 -7.86 7.71
N PRO A 113 -19.75 -8.64 6.67
CA PRO A 113 -21.05 -8.52 5.98
C PRO A 113 -22.25 -8.90 6.87
N GLU A 114 -22.02 -9.68 7.93
CA GLU A 114 -23.03 -10.16 8.89
C GLU A 114 -23.38 -9.14 9.98
N TYR A 115 -22.54 -8.11 10.19
CA TYR A 115 -22.78 -7.07 11.18
C TYR A 115 -23.62 -5.93 10.58
N ASP A 116 -24.36 -5.24 11.43
CA ASP A 116 -24.87 -3.93 11.00
C ASP A 116 -23.72 -2.92 10.77
N ALA A 117 -24.04 -1.79 10.12
CA ALA A 117 -23.00 -0.88 9.65
C ALA A 117 -22.19 -0.23 10.78
N GLY A 118 -22.80 0.02 11.94
CA GLY A 118 -22.15 0.62 13.10
C GLY A 118 -21.25 -0.36 13.81
N ASP A 119 -21.77 -1.53 14.12
CA ASP A 119 -21.06 -2.58 14.84
C ASP A 119 -19.91 -3.15 14.00
N GLY A 120 -20.13 -3.36 12.70
CA GLY A 120 -19.07 -3.81 11.79
C GLY A 120 -17.93 -2.81 11.67
N LEU A 121 -18.23 -1.50 11.67
CA LEU A 121 -17.19 -0.47 11.67
C LEU A 121 -16.37 -0.47 12.97
N MET A 122 -17.04 -0.58 14.12
CA MET A 122 -16.37 -0.64 15.42
C MET A 122 -15.53 -1.88 15.56
N GLN A 123 -16.05 -3.06 15.18
CA GLN A 123 -15.29 -4.30 15.20
C GLN A 123 -14.05 -4.21 14.32
N PHE A 124 -14.19 -3.64 13.12
CA PHE A 124 -13.06 -3.48 12.21
C PHE A 124 -12.01 -2.49 12.75
N PHE A 125 -12.46 -1.44 13.43
CA PHE A 125 -11.55 -0.49 14.08
C PHE A 125 -10.75 -1.17 15.20
N GLU A 126 -11.40 -1.96 16.05
CA GLU A 126 -10.74 -2.74 17.12
C GLU A 126 -9.73 -3.73 16.57
N ASP A 127 -10.05 -4.42 15.49
CA ASP A 127 -9.12 -5.33 14.83
C ASP A 127 -7.91 -4.61 14.26
N LEU A 128 -8.10 -3.44 13.65
CA LEU A 128 -6.97 -2.62 13.19
C LEU A 128 -6.08 -2.17 14.35
N ILE A 129 -6.67 -1.74 15.48
CA ILE A 129 -5.92 -1.39 16.70
C ILE A 129 -5.09 -2.60 17.17
N ARG A 130 -5.69 -3.79 17.22
CA ARG A 130 -5.01 -5.04 17.61
C ARG A 130 -3.89 -5.42 16.67
N ILE A 131 -4.14 -5.37 15.35
CA ILE A 131 -3.13 -5.68 14.34
C ILE A 131 -1.97 -4.68 14.40
N MET A 132 -2.24 -3.42 14.71
CA MET A 132 -1.23 -2.39 14.91
C MET A 132 -0.59 -2.44 16.31
N ARG A 133 -1.00 -3.34 17.19
CA ARG A 133 -0.49 -3.51 18.57
C ARG A 133 -0.68 -2.26 19.45
N LEU A 134 -1.73 -1.49 19.15
CA LEU A 134 -2.02 -0.26 19.90
C LEU A 134 -2.81 -0.52 21.21
N ASP A 135 -3.34 -1.73 21.35
CA ASP A 135 -4.00 -2.25 22.56
C ASP A 135 -3.02 -2.83 23.60
N GLU A 136 -1.75 -2.92 23.27
CA GLU A 136 -0.72 -3.39 24.20
C GLU A 136 -0.41 -2.33 25.27
N GLU A 137 0.01 -2.76 26.46
CA GLU A 137 0.40 -1.87 27.56
C GLU A 137 1.46 -0.85 27.15
N ASN A 138 2.43 -1.29 26.37
CA ASN A 138 3.42 -0.44 25.71
C ASN A 138 3.49 -0.75 24.21
N PRO A 139 2.71 -0.05 23.38
CA PRO A 139 2.67 -0.28 21.94
C PRO A 139 4.03 -0.13 21.24
N LEU A 140 4.89 0.79 21.70
CA LEU A 140 6.21 0.99 21.09
C LEU A 140 7.12 -0.21 21.34
N ASP A 141 7.10 -0.79 22.55
CA ASP A 141 7.88 -1.97 22.87
C ASP A 141 7.35 -3.20 22.12
N ALA A 142 6.04 -3.39 22.08
CA ALA A 142 5.41 -4.48 21.34
C ALA A 142 5.78 -4.41 19.85
N PHE A 143 5.71 -3.24 19.26
CA PHE A 143 6.08 -3.00 17.87
C PHE A 143 7.59 -3.22 17.63
N THR A 144 8.44 -2.76 18.56
CA THR A 144 9.89 -2.96 18.48
C THR A 144 10.27 -4.44 18.55
N LYS A 145 9.63 -5.22 19.41
CA LYS A 145 9.81 -6.68 19.48
C LYS A 145 9.44 -7.34 18.15
N HIS A 146 8.32 -6.93 17.57
CA HIS A 146 7.88 -7.44 16.26
C HIS A 146 8.86 -7.10 15.14
N LEU A 147 9.34 -5.87 15.07
CA LEU A 147 10.36 -5.47 14.08
C LEU A 147 11.65 -6.27 14.22
N ASN A 148 12.10 -6.54 15.46
CA ASN A 148 13.26 -7.37 15.72
C ASN A 148 13.05 -8.82 15.26
N TYR A 149 11.84 -9.35 15.41
CA TYR A 149 11.47 -10.67 14.90
C TYR A 149 11.54 -10.71 13.36
N LEU A 150 10.93 -9.75 12.68
CA LEU A 150 11.00 -9.64 11.21
C LEU A 150 12.45 -9.48 10.74
N GLU A 151 13.25 -8.67 11.41
CA GLU A 151 14.66 -8.47 11.06
C GLU A 151 15.48 -9.76 11.22
N LYS A 152 15.19 -10.57 12.25
CA LYS A 152 15.82 -11.90 12.41
C LYS A 152 15.49 -12.80 11.22
N ILE A 153 14.22 -12.89 10.80
CA ILE A 153 13.84 -13.71 9.65
C ILE A 153 14.49 -13.16 8.37
N ARG A 154 14.48 -11.84 8.19
CA ARG A 154 15.11 -11.19 7.03
C ARG A 154 16.59 -11.55 6.91
N ARG A 155 17.34 -11.54 8.03
CA ARG A 155 18.75 -11.97 8.04
C ARG A 155 18.89 -13.41 7.65
N THR A 156 18.13 -14.29 8.28
CA THR A 156 18.13 -15.74 7.95
C THR A 156 17.89 -15.99 6.46
N LEU A 157 16.89 -15.33 5.87
CA LEU A 157 16.58 -15.49 4.43
C LEU A 157 17.71 -14.97 3.53
N ASN A 158 18.38 -13.88 3.93
CA ASN A 158 19.52 -13.37 3.18
C ASN A 158 20.77 -14.25 3.35
N ASP A 159 20.97 -14.86 4.51
CA ASP A 159 22.12 -15.73 4.79
C ASP A 159 21.99 -17.07 4.05
N PHE A 160 20.78 -17.65 3.98
CA PHE A 160 20.51 -18.85 3.20
C PHE A 160 20.59 -18.62 1.69
N HIS A 161 20.28 -17.43 1.24
CA HIS A 161 20.36 -17.03 -0.17
C HIS A 161 19.70 -18.03 -1.12
N PHE A 162 18.44 -18.37 -0.85
CA PHE A 162 17.66 -19.31 -1.65
C PHE A 162 17.58 -18.86 -3.11
N LYS A 163 17.72 -19.80 -4.04
CA LYS A 163 17.65 -19.52 -5.48
C LYS A 163 16.23 -19.64 -6.02
N THR A 164 15.42 -20.46 -5.39
CA THR A 164 14.08 -20.80 -5.88
C THR A 164 13.12 -20.95 -4.71
N LEU A 165 11.91 -20.41 -4.87
CA LEU A 165 10.78 -20.61 -3.97
C LEU A 165 9.77 -21.53 -4.64
N ILE A 166 9.27 -22.51 -3.90
CA ILE A 166 8.26 -23.47 -4.38
C ILE A 166 7.02 -23.35 -3.51
N TYR A 167 5.90 -23.07 -4.14
CA TYR A 167 4.59 -22.96 -3.49
C TYR A 167 3.71 -24.12 -3.93
N LYS A 168 3.24 -24.94 -2.98
CA LYS A 168 2.34 -26.07 -3.23
C LYS A 168 1.19 -26.07 -2.24
N GLY A 169 -0.01 -26.18 -2.73
CA GLY A 169 -1.22 -26.32 -1.92
C GLY A 169 -2.41 -25.54 -2.48
N GLY A 170 -3.63 -25.95 -2.14
CA GLY A 170 -4.85 -25.28 -2.58
C GLY A 170 -5.01 -25.16 -4.10
N GLY A 171 -4.48 -26.08 -4.88
CA GLY A 171 -4.45 -26.03 -6.34
C GLY A 171 -3.28 -25.22 -6.92
N THR A 172 -2.50 -24.53 -6.09
CA THR A 172 -1.27 -23.84 -6.51
C THR A 172 -0.13 -24.84 -6.62
N ASP A 173 0.60 -24.78 -7.74
CA ASP A 173 1.91 -25.40 -7.95
C ASP A 173 2.75 -24.38 -8.73
N LEU A 174 3.53 -23.58 -8.00
CA LEU A 174 4.24 -22.44 -8.54
C LEU A 174 5.70 -22.48 -8.12
N THR A 175 6.59 -22.30 -9.08
CA THR A 175 8.02 -22.12 -8.86
C THR A 175 8.40 -20.68 -9.21
N VAL A 176 9.18 -20.04 -8.34
CA VAL A 176 9.64 -18.65 -8.50
C VAL A 176 11.15 -18.62 -8.28
N ASP A 177 11.91 -18.39 -9.33
CA ASP A 177 13.35 -18.22 -9.25
C ASP A 177 13.69 -16.81 -8.78
N LEU A 178 14.76 -16.69 -8.01
CA LEU A 178 15.28 -15.46 -7.48
C LEU A 178 16.61 -15.11 -8.17
N PRO A 179 16.82 -13.85 -8.60
CA PRO A 179 18.10 -13.44 -9.20
C PRO A 179 19.24 -13.54 -8.18
N ASP A 180 20.46 -13.80 -8.63
CA ASP A 180 21.62 -13.93 -7.74
C ASP A 180 21.86 -12.72 -6.84
N ALA A 181 21.47 -11.53 -7.28
CA ALA A 181 21.59 -10.30 -6.51
C ALA A 181 20.36 -9.97 -5.65
N HIS A 182 19.40 -10.89 -5.51
CA HIS A 182 18.21 -10.62 -4.71
C HIS A 182 18.57 -10.35 -3.25
N ARG A 183 17.75 -9.52 -2.61
CA ARG A 183 17.82 -9.24 -1.17
C ARG A 183 16.42 -9.21 -0.59
N TRP A 184 16.27 -9.88 0.53
CA TRP A 184 15.07 -9.79 1.34
C TRP A 184 15.08 -8.48 2.13
N VAL A 185 13.97 -7.78 2.09
CA VAL A 185 13.71 -6.54 2.81
C VAL A 185 12.45 -6.68 3.65
N SER A 186 12.36 -5.93 4.73
CA SER A 186 11.24 -5.95 5.67
C SER A 186 11.16 -4.66 6.47
N GLY A 187 9.97 -4.36 6.96
CA GLY A 187 9.71 -3.44 8.05
C GLY A 187 10.37 -2.07 7.89
N ALA A 188 11.24 -1.76 8.83
CA ALA A 188 11.86 -0.45 8.93
C ALA A 188 12.81 -0.13 7.77
N GLN A 189 12.77 1.12 7.31
CA GLN A 189 13.69 1.67 6.32
C GLN A 189 14.56 2.76 6.92
N LYS A 190 15.76 2.98 6.31
CA LYS A 190 16.68 4.03 6.73
C LYS A 190 16.74 5.15 5.71
N ARG A 191 16.81 6.40 6.20
CA ARG A 191 17.11 7.60 5.40
C ARG A 191 18.15 8.42 6.16
N GLY A 192 19.41 8.33 5.72
CA GLY A 192 20.53 8.89 6.49
C GLY A 192 20.63 8.23 7.87
N LYS A 193 20.54 9.02 8.93
CA LYS A 193 20.55 8.56 10.33
C LYS A 193 19.17 8.11 10.83
N ASP A 194 18.12 8.48 10.13
CA ASP A 194 16.75 8.26 10.58
C ASP A 194 16.25 6.88 10.16
N VAL A 195 15.49 6.25 11.05
CA VAL A 195 14.74 5.02 10.80
C VAL A 195 13.26 5.40 10.77
N PHE A 196 12.50 4.85 9.83
CA PHE A 196 11.07 5.06 9.74
C PHE A 196 10.36 3.79 9.25
N LEU A 197 9.06 3.73 9.48
CA LEU A 197 8.20 2.62 9.09
C LEU A 197 7.32 3.03 7.92
N PRO A 198 7.53 2.46 6.74
CA PRO A 198 6.71 2.77 5.56
C PRO A 198 5.25 2.38 5.74
N ASN A 199 4.99 1.27 6.41
CA ASN A 199 3.64 0.75 6.64
C ASN A 199 3.44 0.41 8.12
N ILE A 200 2.27 0.73 8.64
CA ILE A 200 1.79 0.30 9.96
C ILE A 200 0.37 -0.24 9.74
N PRO A 201 0.11 -1.53 10.00
CA PRO A 201 1.07 -2.56 10.43
C PRO A 201 2.08 -2.93 9.35
N THR A 202 3.14 -3.64 9.72
CA THR A 202 4.09 -4.25 8.80
C THR A 202 4.33 -5.69 9.22
N GLU A 203 3.96 -6.63 8.35
CA GLU A 203 4.01 -8.08 8.60
C GLU A 203 4.76 -8.80 7.47
N GLU A 204 5.34 -8.04 6.56
CA GLU A 204 5.87 -8.60 5.31
C GLU A 204 7.40 -8.67 5.27
N LEU A 205 7.86 -9.73 4.62
CA LEU A 205 9.20 -9.83 4.06
C LEU A 205 9.06 -10.07 2.56
N PHE A 206 9.78 -9.32 1.77
CA PHE A 206 9.66 -9.41 0.32
C PHE A 206 11.00 -9.30 -0.37
N THR A 207 11.05 -9.86 -1.58
CA THR A 207 12.14 -9.74 -2.52
C THR A 207 11.58 -9.66 -3.93
N VAL A 208 12.44 -9.63 -4.93
CA VAL A 208 12.02 -9.58 -6.34
C VAL A 208 12.27 -10.94 -7.00
N PRO A 209 11.35 -11.43 -7.84
CA PRO A 209 11.55 -12.62 -8.65
C PRO A 209 12.49 -12.34 -9.84
N GLU A 210 13.10 -13.38 -10.36
CA GLU A 210 13.73 -13.33 -11.69
C GLU A 210 12.66 -13.07 -12.75
N LYS A 211 12.93 -12.16 -13.70
CA LYS A 211 11.94 -11.68 -14.66
C LYS A 211 11.24 -12.80 -15.44
N ASN A 212 11.97 -13.82 -15.83
CA ASN A 212 11.47 -14.97 -16.60
C ASN A 212 11.50 -16.27 -15.77
N GLY A 213 11.64 -16.18 -14.45
CA GLY A 213 11.83 -17.30 -13.55
C GLY A 213 10.57 -17.72 -12.80
N VAL A 214 9.39 -17.36 -13.29
CA VAL A 214 8.11 -17.75 -12.67
C VAL A 214 7.40 -18.77 -13.57
N ASN A 215 7.18 -19.98 -13.05
CA ASN A 215 6.55 -21.07 -13.79
C ASN A 215 5.51 -21.79 -12.95
N GLY A 216 4.43 -22.23 -13.60
CA GLY A 216 3.39 -23.02 -12.94
C GLY A 216 2.08 -22.25 -12.74
N THR A 217 1.33 -22.66 -11.74
CA THR A 217 -0.04 -22.19 -11.51
C THR A 217 -0.20 -21.61 -10.12
N LEU A 218 -0.79 -20.42 -10.05
CA LEU A 218 -1.21 -19.76 -8.81
C LEU A 218 -2.72 -19.69 -8.75
N VAL A 219 -3.34 -20.28 -7.73
CA VAL A 219 -4.78 -20.21 -7.47
C VAL A 219 -5.06 -19.16 -6.42
N VAL A 220 -5.75 -18.08 -6.81
CA VAL A 220 -6.26 -17.06 -5.90
C VAL A 220 -7.62 -17.51 -5.40
N THR A 221 -7.70 -17.84 -4.11
CA THR A 221 -8.88 -18.48 -3.50
C THR A 221 -9.87 -17.50 -2.88
N LYS A 222 -9.48 -16.24 -2.72
CA LYS A 222 -10.34 -15.20 -2.12
C LYS A 222 -10.53 -14.04 -3.10
N PRO A 223 -11.67 -13.34 -3.05
CA PRO A 223 -11.84 -12.10 -3.81
C PRO A 223 -10.78 -11.08 -3.42
N MET A 224 -10.34 -10.28 -4.39
CA MET A 224 -9.40 -9.19 -4.14
C MET A 224 -9.88 -7.88 -4.77
N SER A 225 -9.65 -6.77 -4.10
CA SER A 225 -9.92 -5.45 -4.66
C SER A 225 -8.71 -4.96 -5.44
N VAL A 226 -8.89 -4.75 -6.73
CA VAL A 226 -7.86 -4.20 -7.61
C VAL A 226 -8.35 -2.89 -8.16
N ARG A 227 -7.76 -1.78 -7.72
CA ARG A 227 -8.11 -0.42 -8.16
C ARG A 227 -9.59 -0.08 -7.98
N GLY A 228 -10.17 -0.50 -6.86
CA GLY A 228 -11.58 -0.24 -6.55
C GLY A 228 -12.57 -1.09 -7.37
N THR A 229 -12.11 -2.21 -7.91
CA THR A 229 -12.95 -3.24 -8.54
C THR A 229 -12.67 -4.57 -7.87
N ILE A 230 -13.74 -5.27 -7.46
CA ILE A 230 -13.60 -6.61 -6.88
C ILE A 230 -13.46 -7.62 -8.02
N ILE A 231 -12.39 -8.41 -7.95
CA ILE A 231 -12.13 -9.56 -8.81
C ILE A 231 -12.42 -10.82 -8.01
N ASN A 232 -13.28 -11.67 -8.54
CA ASN A 232 -13.58 -12.98 -7.96
C ASN A 232 -12.35 -13.91 -8.02
N PRO A 233 -12.32 -14.99 -7.22
CA PRO A 233 -11.27 -15.99 -7.29
C PRO A 233 -10.92 -16.41 -8.72
N PHE A 234 -9.64 -16.55 -9.01
CA PHE A 234 -9.13 -16.84 -10.36
C PHE A 234 -7.82 -17.61 -10.30
N THR A 235 -7.40 -18.12 -11.44
CA THR A 235 -6.14 -18.84 -11.61
C THR A 235 -5.24 -18.12 -12.58
N LEU A 236 -3.96 -17.97 -12.22
CA LEU A 236 -2.89 -17.49 -13.09
C LEU A 236 -2.00 -18.65 -13.49
N THR A 237 -1.64 -18.69 -14.77
CA THR A 237 -0.66 -19.64 -15.31
C THR A 237 0.53 -18.86 -15.85
N PHE A 238 1.72 -19.24 -15.41
CA PHE A 238 3.00 -18.68 -15.82
C PHE A 238 3.75 -19.72 -16.67
N LYS A 239 4.35 -19.26 -17.76
CA LYS A 239 5.10 -20.07 -18.73
C LYS A 239 6.39 -19.39 -19.09
#